data_2a707c961016936946b55062c5efc952
#
_entry.id   2a707c961016936946b55062c5efc952
#
_cell.length_a   1.000
_cell.length_b   1.000
_cell.length_c   1.000
_cell.angle_alpha   90.00
_cell.angle_beta   90.00
_cell.angle_gamma   90.00
#
_symmetry.space_group_name_H-M   'P 1'
#
loop_
_entity.id
_entity.type
_entity.pdbx_description
1 polymer ?
#
loop_
_entity_poly.entity_id
_entity_poly.type
_entity_poly.pdbx_seq_one_letter_code
_entity_poly.pdbx_strand_id
1 'polypeptide(L)'
;KSRSRGLGDVYKRQAVYDAIVRMAQNFSLRYPLVEGQGNFGSIDGDSAAAMRYTEIRMQKITDQILADIEKETVSYSPNYDGTEDIPDVLPTRVPNLLINGSSGIAVGMATNIPPHNATEILDACIHILDNPSCTIEDLLKIVKGPDFPLGGIITGIDGIEQAYRTGQGKVYTRAKTSFEQIKGGKEAVSYTHLTLPTMEL
;
A
#
# COMPACT_ATOMS: atom_id res chain seq x y z
N LYS A 1 20.04 -3.25 -35.49
CA LYS A 1 19.26 -4.14 -34.58
C LYS A 1 19.71 -4.10 -33.11
N SER A 2 20.95 -3.68 -32.79
CA SER A 2 21.45 -3.68 -31.40
C SER A 2 20.97 -2.47 -30.54
N ARG A 3 20.71 -1.31 -31.16
CA ARG A 3 20.28 -0.09 -30.45
C ARG A 3 18.84 -0.16 -29.88
N SER A 4 17.93 -0.85 -30.55
CA SER A 4 16.55 -0.97 -30.10
C SER A 4 16.38 -1.92 -28.90
N ARG A 5 17.22 -2.96 -28.79
CA ARG A 5 17.22 -3.86 -27.62
C ARG A 5 17.69 -3.14 -26.35
N GLY A 6 18.74 -2.34 -26.41
CA GLY A 6 19.27 -1.60 -25.28
C GLY A 6 18.29 -0.58 -24.70
N LEU A 7 17.50 0.11 -25.54
CA LEU A 7 16.47 1.06 -25.08
C LEU A 7 15.30 0.36 -24.39
N GLY A 8 14.84 -0.79 -24.91
CA GLY A 8 13.79 -1.59 -24.29
C GLY A 8 14.21 -2.15 -22.92
N ASP A 9 15.46 -2.60 -22.80
CA ASP A 9 15.99 -3.11 -21.52
C ASP A 9 16.15 -2.00 -20.46
N VAL A 10 16.57 -0.81 -20.87
CA VAL A 10 16.66 0.36 -19.96
C VAL A 10 15.27 0.77 -19.49
N TYR A 11 14.28 0.82 -20.37
CA TYR A 11 12.90 1.16 -19.99
C TYR A 11 12.30 0.13 -19.05
N LYS A 12 12.48 -1.17 -19.32
CA LYS A 12 12.01 -2.24 -18.43
C LYS A 12 12.64 -2.15 -17.04
N ARG A 13 13.96 -1.90 -16.95
CA ARG A 13 14.67 -1.73 -15.68
C ARG A 13 14.16 -0.52 -14.91
N GLN A 14 13.88 0.59 -15.59
CA GLN A 14 13.35 1.79 -14.94
C GLN A 14 11.95 1.53 -14.34
N ALA A 15 11.06 0.88 -15.08
CA ALA A 15 9.72 0.55 -14.58
C ALA A 15 9.76 -0.37 -13.35
N VAL A 16 10.67 -1.35 -13.34
CA VAL A 16 10.90 -2.22 -12.17
C VAL A 16 11.43 -1.40 -11.00
N TYR A 17 12.41 -0.53 -11.24
CA TYR A 17 12.98 0.32 -10.19
C TYR A 17 11.92 1.26 -9.58
N ASP A 18 11.09 1.88 -10.40
CA ASP A 18 10.00 2.76 -9.94
C ASP A 18 8.99 2.01 -9.05
N ALA A 19 8.70 0.75 -9.37
CA ALA A 19 7.87 -0.10 -8.52
C ALA A 19 8.54 -0.42 -7.17
N ILE A 20 9.83 -0.76 -7.19
CA ILE A 20 10.64 -1.00 -5.99
C ILE A 20 10.69 0.24 -5.11
N VAL A 21 10.90 1.42 -5.70
CA VAL A 21 10.92 2.70 -4.98
C VAL A 21 9.62 2.89 -4.20
N ARG A 22 8.47 2.67 -4.82
CA ARG A 22 7.16 2.76 -4.14
C ARG A 22 7.03 1.79 -2.98
N MET A 23 7.54 0.56 -3.13
CA MET A 23 7.51 -0.45 -2.07
C MET A 23 8.44 -0.14 -0.90
N ALA A 24 9.45 0.71 -1.09
CA ALA A 24 10.38 1.15 -0.06
C ALA A 24 9.95 2.44 0.65
N GLN A 25 9.04 3.22 0.06
CA GLN A 25 8.58 4.50 0.60
C GLN A 25 7.58 4.31 1.74
N ASN A 26 7.91 4.80 2.92
CA ASN A 26 7.05 4.73 4.11
C ASN A 26 5.81 5.66 4.05
N PHE A 27 5.78 6.58 3.09
CA PHE A 27 4.62 7.42 2.81
C PHE A 27 3.72 6.86 1.69
N SER A 28 4.21 5.88 0.92
CA SER A 28 3.44 5.21 -0.13
C SER A 28 2.74 3.94 0.36
N LEU A 29 3.40 3.15 1.21
CA LEU A 29 2.85 1.94 1.81
C LEU A 29 2.78 2.07 3.32
N ARG A 30 1.68 1.59 3.92
CA ARG A 30 1.51 1.53 5.37
C ARG A 30 2.51 0.56 6.00
N TYR A 31 2.77 -0.56 5.34
CA TYR A 31 3.77 -1.56 5.69
C TYR A 31 4.69 -1.78 4.50
N PRO A 32 5.83 -1.07 4.43
CA PRO A 32 6.77 -1.20 3.32
C PRO A 32 7.21 -2.66 3.10
N LEU A 33 7.30 -3.07 1.85
CA LEU A 33 7.70 -4.42 1.46
C LEU A 33 9.19 -4.52 1.15
N VAL A 34 9.83 -3.38 0.92
CA VAL A 34 11.26 -3.27 0.63
C VAL A 34 11.89 -2.38 1.68
N GLU A 35 13.02 -2.82 2.24
CA GLU A 35 13.93 -2.01 3.02
C GLU A 35 14.91 -1.34 2.06
N GLY A 36 14.88 -0.01 1.99
CA GLY A 36 15.74 0.78 1.14
C GLY A 36 16.85 1.47 1.92
N GLN A 37 18.06 1.47 1.35
CA GLN A 37 19.18 2.28 1.84
C GLN A 37 19.57 3.28 0.74
N GLY A 38 19.54 4.56 1.08
CA GLY A 38 19.76 5.66 0.17
C GLY A 38 18.56 6.62 0.07
N ASN A 39 18.52 7.43 -0.98
CA ASN A 39 17.43 8.37 -1.20
C ASN A 39 16.34 7.76 -2.09
N PHE A 40 15.18 7.46 -1.52
CA PHE A 40 13.99 6.95 -2.20
C PHE A 40 12.92 8.02 -2.42
N GLY A 41 13.30 9.29 -2.38
CA GLY A 41 12.38 10.41 -2.53
C GLY A 41 11.77 10.88 -1.21
N SER A 42 10.96 11.91 -1.29
CA SER A 42 10.22 12.47 -0.15
C SER A 42 8.78 12.73 -0.49
N ILE A 43 7.96 12.92 0.56
CA ILE A 43 6.56 13.33 0.41
C ILE A 43 6.42 14.72 -0.23
N ASP A 44 7.43 15.57 -0.10
CA ASP A 44 7.46 16.93 -0.65
C ASP A 44 7.74 16.95 -2.16
N GLY A 45 7.86 15.77 -2.79
CA GLY A 45 7.98 15.63 -4.25
C GLY A 45 9.41 15.42 -4.75
N ASP A 46 10.38 15.24 -3.88
CA ASP A 46 11.74 14.88 -4.29
C ASP A 46 11.74 13.51 -4.96
N SER A 47 12.40 13.43 -6.10
CA SER A 47 12.57 12.16 -6.82
C SER A 47 13.57 11.25 -6.12
N ALA A 48 13.37 9.93 -6.25
CA ALA A 48 14.35 8.96 -5.82
C ALA A 48 15.68 9.15 -6.58
N ALA A 49 16.78 8.83 -5.91
CA ALA A 49 18.09 8.80 -6.55
C ALA A 49 18.13 7.72 -7.65
N ALA A 50 19.05 7.85 -8.60
CA ALA A 50 19.25 6.83 -9.62
C ALA A 50 19.63 5.48 -8.98
N MET A 51 19.16 4.38 -9.57
CA MET A 51 19.30 3.00 -9.07
C MET A 51 20.73 2.64 -8.61
N ARG A 52 21.77 3.20 -9.24
CA ARG A 52 23.17 2.96 -8.88
C ARG A 52 23.61 3.55 -7.52
N TYR A 53 22.77 4.39 -6.90
CA TYR A 53 23.05 5.03 -5.62
C TYR A 53 22.18 4.48 -4.48
N THR A 54 21.38 3.46 -4.74
CA THR A 54 20.46 2.89 -3.76
C THR A 54 20.71 1.39 -3.61
N GLU A 55 20.49 0.89 -2.41
CA GLU A 55 20.51 -0.53 -2.09
C GLU A 55 19.15 -0.94 -1.54
N ILE A 56 18.76 -2.19 -1.79
CA ILE A 56 17.47 -2.72 -1.37
C ILE A 56 17.60 -4.11 -0.77
N ARG A 57 16.69 -4.42 0.16
CA ARG A 57 16.45 -5.77 0.70
C ARG A 57 14.95 -5.98 0.85
N MET A 58 14.54 -7.22 0.87
CA MET A 58 13.16 -7.56 1.24
C MET A 58 12.93 -7.29 2.73
N GLN A 59 11.78 -6.73 3.07
CA GLN A 59 11.32 -6.65 4.45
C GLN A 59 10.87 -8.04 4.93
N LYS A 60 10.94 -8.29 6.25
CA LYS A 60 10.52 -9.58 6.84
C LYS A 60 9.08 -9.97 6.51
N ILE A 61 8.18 -9.00 6.36
CA ILE A 61 6.79 -9.27 5.95
C ILE A 61 6.71 -9.82 4.53
N THR A 62 7.63 -9.42 3.65
CA THR A 62 7.68 -9.88 2.27
C THR A 62 8.02 -11.36 2.17
N ASP A 63 8.83 -11.89 3.09
CA ASP A 63 9.10 -13.32 3.19
C ASP A 63 7.81 -14.13 3.44
N GLN A 64 6.86 -13.56 4.18
CA GLN A 64 5.56 -14.21 4.42
C GLN A 64 4.62 -14.11 3.22
N ILE A 65 4.82 -13.14 2.34
CA ILE A 65 4.04 -12.99 1.10
C ILE A 65 4.51 -14.02 0.06
N LEU A 66 5.80 -14.34 0.05
CA LEU A 66 6.44 -15.22 -0.94
C LEU A 66 6.68 -16.65 -0.44
N ALA A 67 6.36 -16.95 0.82
CA ALA A 67 6.82 -18.13 1.53
C ALA A 67 6.55 -19.47 0.83
N ASP A 68 5.46 -19.61 0.10
CA ASP A 68 5.07 -20.88 -0.52
C ASP A 68 5.00 -20.81 -2.06
N ILE A 69 5.70 -19.85 -2.68
CA ILE A 69 5.64 -19.62 -4.12
C ILE A 69 6.14 -20.81 -4.95
N GLU A 70 7.09 -21.59 -4.41
CA GLU A 70 7.67 -22.76 -5.08
C GLU A 70 6.88 -24.06 -4.81
N LYS A 71 5.75 -23.98 -4.07
CA LYS A 71 5.01 -25.18 -3.60
C LYS A 71 3.71 -25.45 -4.35
N GLU A 72 3.57 -24.93 -5.57
CA GLU A 72 2.36 -25.08 -6.40
C GLU A 72 1.05 -24.69 -5.67
N THR A 73 1.13 -23.67 -4.82
CA THR A 73 0.00 -23.18 -4.02
C THR A 73 -0.90 -22.21 -4.79
N VAL A 74 -0.44 -21.74 -5.93
CA VAL A 74 -1.15 -20.79 -6.82
C VAL A 74 -1.04 -21.24 -8.26
N SER A 75 -1.94 -20.77 -9.11
CA SER A 75 -1.90 -21.02 -10.55
C SER A 75 -0.81 -20.18 -11.22
N TYR A 76 -0.25 -20.72 -12.29
CA TYR A 76 0.75 -20.08 -13.12
C TYR A 76 0.22 -19.92 -14.55
N SER A 77 0.52 -18.81 -15.17
CA SER A 77 0.21 -18.52 -16.57
C SER A 77 1.48 -18.09 -17.32
N PRO A 78 1.59 -18.40 -18.62
CA PRO A 78 2.75 -17.95 -19.40
C PRO A 78 2.80 -16.42 -19.45
N ASN A 79 4.00 -15.86 -19.39
CA ASN A 79 4.24 -14.44 -19.61
C ASN A 79 3.87 -14.04 -21.04
N TYR A 80 3.94 -12.71 -21.34
CA TYR A 80 3.58 -12.19 -22.68
C TYR A 80 4.33 -12.86 -23.83
N ASP A 81 5.60 -13.21 -23.62
CA ASP A 81 6.45 -13.84 -24.63
C ASP A 81 6.32 -15.37 -24.65
N GLY A 82 5.61 -15.98 -23.70
CA GLY A 82 5.48 -17.42 -23.55
C GLY A 82 6.80 -18.13 -23.22
N THR A 83 7.80 -17.40 -22.71
CA THR A 83 9.11 -17.93 -22.39
C THR A 83 9.22 -18.46 -20.97
N GLU A 84 8.37 -17.96 -20.06
CA GLU A 84 8.37 -18.30 -18.64
C GLU A 84 6.95 -18.28 -18.09
N ASP A 85 6.68 -19.13 -17.10
CA ASP A 85 5.43 -19.12 -16.35
C ASP A 85 5.56 -18.19 -15.13
N ILE A 86 4.56 -17.34 -14.94
CA ILE A 86 4.48 -16.40 -13.83
C ILE A 86 3.27 -16.74 -12.94
N PRO A 87 3.36 -16.54 -11.61
CA PRO A 87 2.21 -16.77 -10.74
C PRO A 87 1.10 -15.75 -11.01
N ASP A 88 -0.14 -16.22 -11.12
CA ASP A 88 -1.30 -15.36 -11.33
C ASP A 88 -1.56 -14.45 -10.11
N VAL A 89 -1.29 -14.97 -8.91
CA VAL A 89 -1.36 -14.25 -7.64
C VAL A 89 -0.23 -14.71 -6.72
N LEU A 90 0.13 -13.88 -5.74
CA LEU A 90 1.14 -14.27 -4.74
C LEU A 90 0.50 -15.14 -3.63
N PRO A 91 1.19 -16.21 -3.18
CA PRO A 91 0.71 -17.11 -2.12
C PRO A 91 0.91 -16.49 -0.74
N THR A 92 0.25 -15.38 -0.49
CA THR A 92 0.46 -14.62 0.73
C THR A 92 -0.10 -15.31 1.99
N ARG A 93 0.69 -15.32 3.07
CA ARG A 93 0.26 -15.75 4.40
C ARG A 93 -0.29 -14.60 5.25
N VAL A 94 -0.18 -13.36 4.77
CA VAL A 94 -0.71 -12.16 5.43
C VAL A 94 -1.70 -11.47 4.51
N PRO A 95 -2.77 -10.86 5.01
CA PRO A 95 -3.80 -10.21 4.20
C PRO A 95 -3.31 -8.88 3.61
N ASN A 96 -2.27 -8.93 2.76
CA ASN A 96 -1.58 -7.74 2.23
C ASN A 96 -2.52 -6.79 1.49
N LEU A 97 -3.55 -7.31 0.81
CA LEU A 97 -4.55 -6.49 0.15
C LEU A 97 -5.24 -5.51 1.10
N LEU A 98 -5.50 -5.91 2.34
CA LEU A 98 -6.17 -5.08 3.33
C LEU A 98 -5.20 -4.21 4.12
N ILE A 99 -4.03 -4.74 4.50
CA ILE A 99 -3.08 -3.97 5.32
C ILE A 99 -2.37 -2.86 4.54
N ASN A 100 -2.06 -3.07 3.26
CA ASN A 100 -1.44 -2.06 2.41
C ASN A 100 -2.42 -1.39 1.43
N GLY A 101 -3.61 -1.95 1.27
CA GLY A 101 -4.57 -1.48 0.30
C GLY A 101 -4.18 -1.80 -1.15
N SER A 102 -4.98 -1.33 -2.06
CA SER A 102 -4.73 -1.43 -3.50
C SER A 102 -5.47 -0.33 -4.23
N SER A 103 -4.85 0.24 -5.25
CA SER A 103 -5.51 1.17 -6.16
C SER A 103 -5.20 0.79 -7.59
N GLY A 104 -6.20 0.85 -8.46
CA GLY A 104 -6.03 0.53 -9.86
C GLY A 104 -7.15 1.11 -10.71
N ILE A 105 -6.80 1.51 -11.92
CA ILE A 105 -7.73 2.06 -12.90
C ILE A 105 -7.76 1.11 -14.09
N ALA A 106 -8.96 0.61 -14.40
CA ALA A 106 -9.21 -0.21 -15.58
C ALA A 106 -10.21 0.50 -16.50
N VAL A 107 -10.43 -0.05 -17.69
CA VAL A 107 -11.45 0.49 -18.62
C VAL A 107 -12.84 0.27 -18.02
N GLY A 108 -13.53 1.36 -17.72
CA GLY A 108 -14.90 1.35 -17.21
C GLY A 108 -15.05 1.05 -15.72
N MET A 109 -13.98 0.80 -15.00
CA MET A 109 -14.01 0.59 -13.54
C MET A 109 -12.69 0.98 -12.87
N ALA A 110 -12.75 1.31 -11.58
CA ALA A 110 -11.58 1.55 -10.75
C ALA A 110 -11.75 0.82 -9.42
N THR A 111 -10.64 0.46 -8.81
CA THR A 111 -10.62 -0.03 -7.44
C THR A 111 -9.74 0.86 -6.58
N ASN A 112 -10.14 1.07 -5.33
CA ASN A 112 -9.40 1.88 -4.39
C ASN A 112 -9.65 1.37 -2.97
N ILE A 113 -8.83 0.43 -2.53
CA ILE A 113 -8.90 -0.18 -1.21
C ILE A 113 -7.89 0.54 -0.31
N PRO A 114 -8.31 1.19 0.78
CA PRO A 114 -7.41 1.87 1.68
C PRO A 114 -6.58 0.88 2.50
N PRO A 115 -5.41 1.28 3.00
CA PRO A 115 -4.65 0.49 3.96
C PRO A 115 -5.34 0.46 5.33
N HIS A 116 -5.08 -0.61 6.09
CA HIS A 116 -5.65 -0.83 7.41
C HIS A 116 -4.58 -1.22 8.43
N ASN A 117 -4.92 -1.11 9.71
CA ASN A 117 -4.05 -1.56 10.79
C ASN A 117 -3.93 -3.10 10.76
N ALA A 118 -2.69 -3.60 10.71
CA ALA A 118 -2.43 -5.04 10.60
C ALA A 118 -2.99 -5.83 11.79
N THR A 119 -2.90 -5.28 13.01
CA THR A 119 -3.44 -5.95 14.21
C THR A 119 -4.95 -6.10 14.10
N GLU A 120 -5.68 -5.03 13.75
CA GLU A 120 -7.13 -5.07 13.59
C GLU A 120 -7.56 -6.09 12.52
N ILE A 121 -6.85 -6.14 11.39
CA ILE A 121 -7.15 -7.09 10.31
C ILE A 121 -6.86 -8.53 10.73
N LEU A 122 -5.75 -8.78 11.42
CA LEU A 122 -5.42 -10.14 11.90
C LEU A 122 -6.40 -10.59 12.98
N ASP A 123 -6.79 -9.72 13.90
CA ASP A 123 -7.81 -10.02 14.92
C ASP A 123 -9.17 -10.31 14.25
N ALA A 124 -9.53 -9.58 13.20
CA ALA A 124 -10.73 -9.87 12.41
C ALA A 124 -10.64 -11.24 11.69
N CYS A 125 -9.49 -11.61 11.15
CA CYS A 125 -9.28 -12.92 10.56
C CYS A 125 -9.44 -14.03 11.59
N ILE A 126 -8.86 -13.89 12.79
CA ILE A 126 -9.01 -14.85 13.90
C ILE A 126 -10.47 -14.94 14.30
N HIS A 127 -11.16 -13.81 14.45
CA HIS A 127 -12.58 -13.78 14.80
C HIS A 127 -13.46 -14.53 13.78
N ILE A 128 -13.17 -14.40 12.47
CA ILE A 128 -13.90 -15.14 11.42
C ILE A 128 -13.63 -16.65 11.53
N LEU A 129 -12.39 -17.05 11.84
CA LEU A 129 -12.04 -18.46 11.99
C LEU A 129 -12.76 -19.10 13.20
N ASP A 130 -12.84 -18.36 14.31
CA ASP A 130 -13.55 -18.82 15.51
C ASP A 130 -15.06 -18.76 15.35
N ASN A 131 -15.58 -17.82 14.57
CA ASN A 131 -17.01 -17.56 14.35
C ASN A 131 -17.33 -17.41 12.84
N PRO A 132 -17.42 -18.51 12.08
CA PRO A 132 -17.65 -18.44 10.63
C PRO A 132 -18.99 -17.80 10.21
N SER A 133 -19.93 -17.66 11.14
CA SER A 133 -21.22 -17.00 10.93
C SER A 133 -21.27 -15.55 11.40
N CYS A 134 -20.12 -14.93 11.71
CA CYS A 134 -20.06 -13.55 12.15
C CYS A 134 -20.58 -12.60 11.06
N THR A 135 -21.15 -11.49 11.50
CA THR A 135 -21.71 -10.47 10.60
C THR A 135 -20.68 -9.37 10.30
N ILE A 136 -20.98 -8.53 9.31
CA ILE A 136 -20.16 -7.33 9.02
C ILE A 136 -20.13 -6.42 10.25
N GLU A 137 -21.25 -6.33 10.99
CA GLU A 137 -21.37 -5.55 12.22
C GLU A 137 -20.39 -5.99 13.30
N ASP A 138 -20.11 -7.28 13.40
CA ASP A 138 -19.15 -7.81 14.37
C ASP A 138 -17.72 -7.46 13.93
N LEU A 139 -17.41 -7.51 12.64
CA LEU A 139 -16.12 -7.12 12.09
C LEU A 139 -15.86 -5.62 12.21
N LEU A 140 -16.88 -4.77 12.07
CA LEU A 140 -16.79 -3.32 12.27
C LEU A 140 -16.42 -2.91 13.70
N LYS A 141 -16.67 -3.77 14.68
CA LYS A 141 -16.23 -3.54 16.08
C LYS A 141 -14.73 -3.74 16.24
N ILE A 142 -14.12 -4.58 15.37
CA ILE A 142 -12.68 -4.91 15.40
C ILE A 142 -11.93 -3.97 14.46
N VAL A 143 -12.34 -3.89 13.18
CA VAL A 143 -11.74 -3.03 12.17
C VAL A 143 -12.45 -1.68 12.16
N LYS A 144 -11.84 -0.69 12.78
CA LYS A 144 -12.46 0.62 13.00
C LYS A 144 -12.45 1.52 11.77
N GLY A 145 -11.52 1.28 10.84
CA GLY A 145 -11.42 2.07 9.63
C GLY A 145 -10.03 2.03 8.99
N PRO A 146 -9.83 2.81 7.92
CA PRO A 146 -8.53 2.95 7.26
C PRO A 146 -7.43 3.45 8.20
N ASP A 147 -6.20 2.96 8.00
CA ASP A 147 -4.99 3.39 8.71
C ASP A 147 -3.94 3.84 7.69
N PHE A 148 -3.86 5.15 7.48
CA PHE A 148 -3.01 5.73 6.45
C PHE A 148 -1.54 5.82 6.87
N PRO A 149 -0.57 5.70 5.93
CA PRO A 149 0.87 5.68 6.23
C PRO A 149 1.35 6.87 7.07
N LEU A 150 0.88 8.07 6.78
CA LEU A 150 1.27 9.30 7.48
C LEU A 150 0.26 9.72 8.57
N GLY A 151 -0.75 8.89 8.83
CA GLY A 151 -1.79 9.19 9.80
C GLY A 151 -2.79 10.24 9.30
N GLY A 152 -3.33 11.01 10.23
CA GLY A 152 -4.39 11.99 9.99
C GLY A 152 -5.57 11.76 10.91
N ILE A 153 -6.63 12.53 10.72
CA ILE A 153 -7.89 12.42 11.48
C ILE A 153 -9.01 12.13 10.48
N ILE A 154 -9.68 11.00 10.65
CA ILE A 154 -10.87 10.68 9.87
C ILE A 154 -12.05 11.39 10.54
N THR A 155 -12.86 12.08 9.74
CA THR A 155 -14.02 12.83 10.21
C THR A 155 -15.30 12.11 9.81
N GLY A 156 -16.00 11.59 10.82
CA GLY A 156 -17.22 10.79 10.65
C GLY A 156 -16.93 9.32 10.34
N ILE A 157 -17.83 8.44 10.73
CA ILE A 157 -17.73 6.98 10.53
C ILE A 157 -18.73 6.46 9.50
N ASP A 158 -19.76 7.23 9.17
CA ASP A 158 -20.86 6.80 8.29
C ASP A 158 -20.32 6.35 6.91
N GLY A 159 -19.34 7.09 6.36
CA GLY A 159 -18.72 6.75 5.09
C GLY A 159 -17.90 5.45 5.13
N ILE A 160 -17.26 5.16 6.27
CA ILE A 160 -16.52 3.90 6.49
C ILE A 160 -17.49 2.73 6.56
N GLU A 161 -18.54 2.85 7.39
CA GLU A 161 -19.56 1.81 7.51
C GLU A 161 -20.25 1.54 6.19
N GLN A 162 -20.61 2.58 5.44
CA GLN A 162 -21.18 2.44 4.10
C GLN A 162 -20.21 1.71 3.17
N ALA A 163 -18.93 2.10 3.13
CA ALA A 163 -17.93 1.47 2.29
C ALA A 163 -17.79 -0.03 2.59
N TYR A 164 -17.74 -0.41 3.86
CA TYR A 164 -17.58 -1.82 4.25
C TYR A 164 -18.83 -2.66 4.02
N ARG A 165 -20.04 -2.06 4.05
CA ARG A 165 -21.29 -2.76 3.77
C ARG A 165 -21.58 -2.89 2.28
N THR A 166 -21.28 -1.85 1.50
CA THR A 166 -21.72 -1.76 0.08
C THR A 166 -20.58 -1.83 -0.91
N GLY A 167 -19.33 -1.73 -0.46
CA GLY A 167 -18.16 -1.58 -1.32
C GLY A 167 -17.96 -0.16 -1.85
N GLN A 168 -18.78 0.82 -1.45
CA GLN A 168 -18.69 2.21 -1.88
C GLN A 168 -18.94 3.15 -0.69
N GLY A 169 -18.06 4.13 -0.50
CA GLY A 169 -18.19 5.13 0.56
C GLY A 169 -17.22 6.28 0.40
N LYS A 170 -17.44 7.37 1.13
CA LYS A 170 -16.60 8.55 1.15
C LYS A 170 -15.98 8.73 2.52
N VAL A 171 -14.66 8.73 2.59
CA VAL A 171 -13.92 8.96 3.84
C VAL A 171 -13.27 10.33 3.80
N TYR A 172 -13.64 11.19 4.74
CA TYR A 172 -13.05 12.52 4.88
C TYR A 172 -11.91 12.49 5.88
N THR A 173 -10.74 12.94 5.44
CA THR A 173 -9.55 13.02 6.28
C THR A 173 -9.09 14.45 6.44
N ARG A 174 -8.51 14.75 7.61
CA ARG A 174 -7.91 16.05 7.94
C ARG A 174 -6.50 15.86 8.45
N ALA A 175 -5.63 16.81 8.13
CA ALA A 175 -4.31 16.86 8.72
C ALA A 175 -4.41 17.15 10.22
N LYS A 176 -3.50 16.57 10.99
CA LYS A 176 -3.28 16.96 12.38
C LYS A 176 -2.32 18.14 12.37
N THR A 177 -2.76 19.30 12.89
CA THR A 177 -1.96 20.52 12.95
C THR A 177 -1.57 20.84 14.38
N SER A 178 -0.37 21.36 14.57
CA SER A 178 0.09 21.94 15.83
C SER A 178 0.81 23.27 15.57
N PHE A 179 0.73 24.17 16.54
CA PHE A 179 1.42 25.44 16.50
C PHE A 179 2.62 25.39 17.44
N GLU A 180 3.78 25.78 16.94
CA GLU A 180 5.00 25.88 17.71
C GLU A 180 5.52 27.32 17.72
N GLN A 181 5.86 27.81 18.90
CA GLN A 181 6.48 29.13 19.04
C GLN A 181 7.96 29.07 18.69
N ILE A 182 8.37 29.84 17.69
CA ILE A 182 9.76 29.94 17.27
C ILE A 182 10.42 31.17 17.95
N LYS A 183 11.74 31.10 18.12
CA LYS A 183 12.55 32.25 18.61
C LYS A 183 12.26 33.51 17.79
N GLY A 184 11.87 34.59 18.48
CA GLY A 184 11.56 35.89 17.86
C GLY A 184 10.08 36.22 17.76
N GLY A 185 9.21 35.51 18.51
CA GLY A 185 7.77 35.81 18.56
C GLY A 185 6.98 35.39 17.32
N LYS A 186 7.57 34.52 16.49
CA LYS A 186 6.91 33.95 15.31
C LYS A 186 6.30 32.60 15.67
N GLU A 187 5.15 32.27 15.06
CA GLU A 187 4.52 30.96 15.14
C GLU A 187 4.83 30.16 13.88
N ALA A 188 5.17 28.90 14.05
CA ALA A 188 5.23 27.91 12.98
C ALA A 188 4.06 26.95 13.09
N VAL A 189 3.52 26.54 11.96
CA VAL A 189 2.50 25.49 11.89
C VAL A 189 3.17 24.22 11.44
N SER A 190 3.12 23.18 12.30
CA SER A 190 3.46 21.82 11.93
C SER A 190 2.19 21.07 11.57
N TYR A 191 2.19 20.31 10.49
CA TYR A 191 1.04 19.52 10.05
C TYR A 191 1.47 18.17 9.50
N THR A 192 0.57 17.18 9.61
CA THR A 192 0.77 15.88 8.96
C THR A 192 0.42 15.98 7.48
N HIS A 193 1.33 15.54 6.61
CA HIS A 193 0.99 15.36 5.21
C HIS A 193 -0.06 14.26 5.06
N LEU A 194 -1.08 14.51 4.22
CA LEU A 194 -2.05 13.50 3.82
C LEU A 194 -1.67 13.00 2.44
N THR A 195 -1.30 11.73 2.34
CA THR A 195 -0.95 11.07 1.06
C THR A 195 -2.18 10.67 0.25
N LEU A 196 -3.32 11.28 0.52
CA LEU A 196 -4.57 10.86 -0.08
C LEU A 196 -4.87 11.60 -1.37
N PRO A 197 -5.09 10.88 -2.48
CA PRO A 197 -6.06 11.33 -3.45
C PRO A 197 -7.41 11.39 -2.74
N THR A 198 -8.24 12.38 -3.07
CA THR A 198 -9.64 12.46 -2.63
C THR A 198 -10.30 11.13 -2.96
N MET A 199 -10.51 10.26 -1.94
CA MET A 199 -10.90 8.89 -2.17
C MET A 199 -12.42 8.80 -2.12
N GLU A 200 -13.02 8.53 -3.27
CA GLU A 200 -14.25 7.76 -3.33
C GLU A 200 -13.84 6.27 -3.28
N LEU A 201 -14.20 5.61 -2.20
CA LEU A 201 -14.00 4.17 -2.03
C LEU A 201 -15.04 3.40 -2.85
#